data_ba28e79a1aaee32a26b66d1d5640b5da
#
_entry.id   ba28e79a1aaee32a26b66d1d5640b5da
#
_cell.length_a   1.000
_cell.length_b   1.000
_cell.length_c   1.000
_cell.angle_alpha   90.00
_cell.angle_beta   90.00
_cell.angle_gamma   90.00
#
_symmetry.space_group_name_H-M   'P 1'
#
loop_
_entity.id
_entity.type
_entity.pdbx_description
1 polymer ?
#
loop_
_entity_poly.entity_id
_entity_poly.type
_entity_poly.pdbx_seq_one_letter_code
_entity_poly.pdbx_strand_id
1 'polypeptide(L)'
;GKSAPKTPVNPEKTQHSLLNPSYTFENYVPGSSNQFAYSAAKNVSEKPGELYNPLFIYGGVGLGKTHLMQAVGNVLQHQGKSVIYTSVEQFLNDFTSHMRNKTMDRFKDKYRKCDVLLIDDIQFLSNKVQTQEEFFHTFEALRNEHKQIIMTADKKPKQIAGLEDRLKSRFEWGLVADIQPPELETKIAIIQKKCEINRINVDGDVIKYIATIIESNVRE
;
A
#
# COMPACT_ATOMS: atom_id res chain seq x y z
N GLY A 1 -7.27 -26.44 -47.71
CA GLY A 1 -6.68 -25.84 -46.55
C GLY A 1 -7.72 -24.99 -45.81
N LYS A 2 -8.22 -25.46 -44.65
CA LYS A 2 -9.14 -24.69 -43.80
C LYS A 2 -8.26 -23.99 -42.73
N SER A 3 -8.19 -22.66 -42.77
CA SER A 3 -7.55 -21.85 -41.76
C SER A 3 -8.42 -21.81 -40.48
N ALA A 4 -7.84 -22.16 -39.35
CA ALA A 4 -8.49 -22.04 -38.03
C ALA A 4 -8.74 -20.57 -37.66
N PRO A 5 -9.82 -20.26 -36.94
CA PRO A 5 -10.11 -18.89 -36.52
C PRO A 5 -9.13 -18.45 -35.44
N LYS A 6 -8.44 -17.34 -35.66
CA LYS A 6 -7.64 -16.65 -34.63
C LYS A 6 -8.58 -16.04 -33.61
N THR A 7 -8.54 -16.54 -32.39
CA THR A 7 -9.19 -15.92 -31.23
C THR A 7 -8.62 -14.50 -31.05
N PRO A 8 -9.44 -13.46 -30.90
CA PRO A 8 -8.93 -12.12 -30.64
C PRO A 8 -8.31 -12.08 -29.25
N VAL A 9 -7.00 -11.86 -29.19
CA VAL A 9 -6.30 -11.53 -27.95
C VAL A 9 -6.76 -10.14 -27.55
N ASN A 10 -7.49 -10.05 -26.44
CA ASN A 10 -7.93 -8.78 -25.87
C ASN A 10 -6.72 -8.07 -25.26
N PRO A 11 -6.26 -6.92 -25.78
CA PRO A 11 -5.05 -6.25 -25.30
C PRO A 11 -5.26 -5.44 -24.01
N GLU A 12 -6.46 -5.48 -23.38
CA GLU A 12 -6.79 -4.63 -22.23
C GLU A 12 -6.58 -5.28 -20.85
N LYS A 13 -6.03 -6.48 -20.75
CA LYS A 13 -5.88 -7.20 -19.48
C LYS A 13 -4.49 -7.13 -18.83
N THR A 14 -3.62 -6.20 -19.21
CA THR A 14 -2.29 -6.09 -18.59
C THR A 14 -1.93 -4.66 -18.20
N GLN A 15 -2.77 -4.03 -17.35
CA GLN A 15 -2.19 -3.06 -16.42
C GLN A 15 -1.63 -3.88 -15.24
N HIS A 16 -0.38 -4.31 -15.37
CA HIS A 16 0.34 -4.96 -14.30
C HIS A 16 0.36 -4.03 -13.09
N SER A 17 -0.33 -4.43 -12.03
CA SER A 17 -0.12 -3.91 -10.69
C SER A 17 1.38 -4.03 -10.41
N LEU A 18 2.03 -2.93 -10.05
CA LEU A 18 3.44 -2.89 -9.66
C LEU A 18 3.65 -3.49 -8.25
N LEU A 19 2.81 -4.45 -7.86
CA LEU A 19 2.95 -5.14 -6.58
C LEU A 19 4.21 -6.00 -6.58
N ASN A 20 4.97 -5.90 -5.51
CA ASN A 20 6.08 -6.81 -5.25
C ASN A 20 5.52 -8.17 -4.79
N PRO A 21 5.73 -9.26 -5.53
CA PRO A 21 5.17 -10.57 -5.17
C PRO A 21 5.77 -11.15 -3.89
N SER A 22 6.92 -10.65 -3.42
CA SER A 22 7.53 -11.06 -2.15
C SER A 22 6.92 -10.37 -0.92
N TYR A 23 6.12 -9.32 -1.11
CA TYR A 23 5.43 -8.64 -0.03
C TYR A 23 4.13 -9.36 0.30
N THR A 24 4.26 -10.43 1.06
CA THR A 24 3.15 -11.28 1.51
C THR A 24 3.00 -11.23 3.02
N PHE A 25 1.87 -11.70 3.54
CA PHE A 25 1.67 -11.83 4.99
C PHE A 25 2.60 -12.89 5.60
N GLU A 26 2.96 -13.93 4.84
CA GLU A 26 3.87 -15.00 5.27
C GLU A 26 5.31 -14.49 5.46
N ASN A 27 5.69 -13.48 4.67
CA ASN A 27 7.01 -12.83 4.75
C ASN A 27 7.05 -11.64 5.71
N TYR A 28 5.90 -11.20 6.22
CA TYR A 28 5.80 -10.15 7.22
C TYR A 28 5.90 -10.77 8.62
N VAL A 29 6.69 -10.16 9.49
CA VAL A 29 6.84 -10.63 10.88
C VAL A 29 5.98 -9.77 11.80
N PRO A 30 4.85 -10.30 12.31
CA PRO A 30 4.07 -9.60 13.32
C PRO A 30 4.78 -9.61 14.67
N GLY A 31 4.63 -8.51 15.41
CA GLY A 31 5.14 -8.32 16.76
C GLY A 31 4.34 -7.26 17.49
N SER A 32 4.64 -7.01 18.78
CA SER A 32 3.91 -6.05 19.62
C SER A 32 3.78 -4.67 18.97
N SER A 33 4.82 -4.23 18.26
CA SER A 33 4.92 -2.92 17.64
C SER A 33 4.09 -2.72 16.37
N ASN A 34 3.57 -3.80 15.75
CA ASN A 34 2.84 -3.75 14.49
C ASN A 34 1.59 -4.66 14.47
N GLN A 35 1.30 -5.37 15.55
CA GLN A 35 0.23 -6.39 15.62
C GLN A 35 -1.14 -5.80 15.25
N PHE A 36 -1.43 -4.59 15.69
CA PHE A 36 -2.71 -3.94 15.39
C PHE A 36 -2.86 -3.66 13.90
N ALA A 37 -1.84 -3.05 13.28
CA ALA A 37 -1.83 -2.80 11.83
C ALA A 37 -1.89 -4.10 11.02
N TYR A 38 -1.16 -5.14 11.45
CA TYR A 38 -1.18 -6.46 10.83
C TYR A 38 -2.58 -7.09 10.86
N SER A 39 -3.24 -7.08 12.03
CA SER A 39 -4.59 -7.63 12.18
C SER A 39 -5.62 -6.85 11.36
N ALA A 40 -5.51 -5.53 11.32
CA ALA A 40 -6.37 -4.67 10.49
C ALA A 40 -6.19 -4.99 9.00
N ALA A 41 -4.95 -5.13 8.52
CA ALA A 41 -4.64 -5.49 7.15
C ALA A 41 -5.19 -6.88 6.77
N LYS A 42 -5.08 -7.86 7.67
CA LYS A 42 -5.68 -9.19 7.49
C LYS A 42 -7.20 -9.10 7.31
N ASN A 43 -7.89 -8.38 8.20
CA ASN A 43 -9.34 -8.20 8.11
C ASN A 43 -9.76 -7.54 6.80
N VAL A 44 -9.01 -6.53 6.35
CA VAL A 44 -9.27 -5.88 5.05
C VAL A 44 -9.09 -6.85 3.89
N SER A 45 -8.11 -7.76 3.95
CA SER A 45 -7.89 -8.75 2.89
C SER A 45 -9.01 -9.82 2.82
N GLU A 46 -9.74 -10.01 3.91
CA GLU A 46 -10.89 -10.93 3.98
C GLU A 46 -12.20 -10.25 3.56
N LYS A 47 -12.39 -8.98 3.97
CA LYS A 47 -13.63 -8.23 3.75
C LYS A 47 -13.34 -6.81 3.26
N PRO A 48 -12.85 -6.65 2.00
CA PRO A 48 -12.51 -5.34 1.45
C PRO A 48 -13.75 -4.47 1.29
N GLY A 49 -13.61 -3.18 1.63
CA GLY A 49 -14.67 -2.18 1.51
C GLY A 49 -15.70 -2.15 2.65
N GLU A 50 -15.68 -3.13 3.56
CA GLU A 50 -16.72 -3.26 4.60
C GLU A 50 -16.32 -2.59 5.94
N LEU A 51 -15.23 -3.02 6.58
CA LEU A 51 -14.94 -2.64 7.98
C LEU A 51 -14.04 -1.42 8.11
N TYR A 52 -12.90 -1.42 7.44
CA TYR A 52 -11.84 -0.43 7.59
C TYR A 52 -11.56 0.25 6.25
N ASN A 53 -12.43 1.19 5.88
CA ASN A 53 -12.32 1.89 4.62
C ASN A 53 -12.43 3.42 4.80
N PRO A 54 -11.32 4.14 4.67
CA PRO A 54 -9.97 3.68 4.34
C PRO A 54 -9.24 2.98 5.49
N LEU A 55 -8.23 2.17 5.17
CA LEU A 55 -7.19 1.76 6.12
C LEU A 55 -5.99 2.69 5.93
N PHE A 56 -5.64 3.42 6.98
CA PHE A 56 -4.50 4.33 6.98
C PHE A 56 -3.40 3.80 7.90
N ILE A 57 -2.25 3.41 7.32
CA ILE A 57 -1.12 2.84 8.05
C ILE A 57 -0.03 3.90 8.15
N TYR A 58 0.40 4.26 9.35
CA TYR A 58 1.46 5.24 9.51
C TYR A 58 2.58 4.73 10.43
N GLY A 59 3.75 5.36 10.34
CA GLY A 59 4.93 5.02 11.13
C GLY A 59 6.20 5.49 10.46
N GLY A 60 7.31 5.39 11.17
CA GLY A 60 8.63 5.79 10.68
C GLY A 60 9.03 5.13 9.36
N VAL A 61 10.09 5.64 8.75
CA VAL A 61 10.65 5.08 7.52
C VAL A 61 11.20 3.68 7.78
N GLY A 62 10.98 2.75 6.84
CA GLY A 62 11.55 1.40 6.92
C GLY A 62 10.84 0.42 7.87
N LEU A 63 9.69 0.77 8.45
CA LEU A 63 8.97 -0.08 9.40
C LEU A 63 8.05 -1.13 8.75
N GLY A 64 8.03 -1.25 7.42
CA GLY A 64 7.24 -2.28 6.73
C GLY A 64 5.83 -1.86 6.33
N LYS A 65 5.47 -0.56 6.34
CA LYS A 65 4.16 -0.05 5.90
C LYS A 65 3.80 -0.49 4.49
N THR A 66 4.69 -0.23 3.53
CA THR A 66 4.54 -0.62 2.12
C THR A 66 4.40 -2.13 1.96
N HIS A 67 5.18 -2.92 2.70
CA HIS A 67 5.08 -4.38 2.69
C HIS A 67 3.67 -4.82 3.13
N LEU A 68 3.20 -4.33 4.26
CA LEU A 68 1.90 -4.71 4.81
C LEU A 68 0.75 -4.31 3.86
N MET A 69 0.79 -3.11 3.32
CA MET A 69 -0.18 -2.64 2.32
C MET A 69 -0.18 -3.52 1.06
N GLN A 70 0.99 -3.84 0.52
CA GLN A 70 1.10 -4.69 -0.67
C GLN A 70 0.75 -6.15 -0.38
N ALA A 71 0.93 -6.64 0.84
CA ALA A 71 0.47 -7.97 1.24
C ALA A 71 -1.05 -8.10 1.09
N VAL A 72 -1.81 -7.07 1.48
CA VAL A 72 -3.26 -7.01 1.22
C VAL A 72 -3.53 -7.00 -0.29
N GLY A 73 -2.81 -6.17 -1.04
CA GLY A 73 -2.95 -6.08 -2.49
C GLY A 73 -2.72 -7.41 -3.19
N ASN A 74 -1.66 -8.13 -2.82
CA ASN A 74 -1.36 -9.45 -3.39
C ASN A 74 -2.48 -10.46 -3.11
N VAL A 75 -3.02 -10.52 -1.88
CA VAL A 75 -4.14 -11.39 -1.55
C VAL A 75 -5.38 -11.05 -2.39
N LEU A 76 -5.77 -9.78 -2.45
CA LEU A 76 -6.95 -9.35 -3.18
C LEU A 76 -6.79 -9.53 -4.70
N GLN A 77 -5.60 -9.34 -5.24
CA GLN A 77 -5.31 -9.62 -6.64
C GLN A 77 -5.44 -11.12 -6.96
N HIS A 78 -4.96 -12.01 -6.10
CA HIS A 78 -5.15 -13.46 -6.25
C HIS A 78 -6.63 -13.88 -6.15
N GLN A 79 -7.46 -13.10 -5.45
CA GLN A 79 -8.91 -13.28 -5.40
C GLN A 79 -9.63 -12.71 -6.66
N GLY A 80 -8.89 -12.23 -7.65
CA GLY A 80 -9.43 -11.67 -8.89
C GLY A 80 -9.92 -10.23 -8.81
N LYS A 81 -9.59 -9.49 -7.74
CA LYS A 81 -9.88 -8.05 -7.61
C LYS A 81 -8.95 -7.23 -8.49
N SER A 82 -9.48 -6.15 -9.05
CA SER A 82 -8.69 -5.14 -9.75
C SER A 82 -7.98 -4.26 -8.72
N VAL A 83 -6.66 -4.46 -8.56
CA VAL A 83 -5.83 -3.74 -7.57
C VAL A 83 -4.92 -2.76 -8.29
N ILE A 84 -4.95 -1.50 -7.87
CA ILE A 84 -4.00 -0.46 -8.29
C ILE A 84 -3.10 -0.12 -7.10
N TYR A 85 -1.79 -0.32 -7.26
CA TYR A 85 -0.77 0.22 -6.37
C TYR A 85 -0.06 1.39 -7.04
N THR A 86 0.09 2.49 -6.32
CA THR A 86 0.80 3.67 -6.78
C THR A 86 1.42 4.42 -5.60
N SER A 87 2.52 5.13 -5.81
CA SER A 87 2.95 6.20 -4.90
C SER A 87 2.23 7.49 -5.24
N VAL A 88 2.19 8.44 -4.28
CA VAL A 88 1.69 9.79 -4.56
C VAL A 88 2.46 10.47 -5.68
N GLU A 89 3.77 10.26 -5.78
CA GLU A 89 4.58 10.83 -6.86
C GLU A 89 4.15 10.30 -8.22
N GLN A 90 3.90 9.00 -8.34
CA GLN A 90 3.40 8.40 -9.57
C GLN A 90 1.99 8.88 -9.90
N PHE A 91 1.11 8.98 -8.90
CA PHE A 91 -0.24 9.54 -9.08
C PHE A 91 -0.18 10.98 -9.60
N LEU A 92 0.69 11.81 -9.05
CA LEU A 92 0.92 13.20 -9.48
C LEU A 92 1.46 13.29 -10.93
N ASN A 93 2.40 12.42 -11.27
CA ASN A 93 2.96 12.36 -12.62
C ASN A 93 1.89 11.93 -13.64
N ASP A 94 1.09 10.92 -13.31
CA ASP A 94 -0.02 10.47 -14.14
C ASP A 94 -1.06 11.57 -14.31
N PHE A 95 -1.47 12.24 -13.22
CA PHE A 95 -2.41 13.35 -13.25
C PHE A 95 -1.93 14.47 -14.17
N THR A 96 -0.69 14.91 -13.97
CA THR A 96 -0.10 16.00 -14.77
C THR A 96 0.01 15.62 -16.25
N SER A 97 0.40 14.40 -16.55
CA SER A 97 0.50 13.88 -17.92
C SER A 97 -0.87 13.84 -18.60
N HIS A 98 -1.88 13.27 -17.93
CA HIS A 98 -3.24 13.19 -18.49
C HIS A 98 -3.91 14.54 -18.63
N MET A 99 -3.63 15.49 -17.73
CA MET A 99 -4.10 16.87 -17.83
C MET A 99 -3.49 17.58 -19.05
N ARG A 100 -2.16 17.45 -19.25
CA ARG A 100 -1.44 18.03 -20.40
C ARG A 100 -1.93 17.45 -21.72
N ASN A 101 -2.19 16.15 -21.78
CA ASN A 101 -2.60 15.42 -22.96
C ASN A 101 -4.13 15.45 -23.20
N LYS A 102 -4.91 16.13 -22.34
CA LYS A 102 -6.38 16.20 -22.39
C LYS A 102 -7.05 14.81 -22.37
N THR A 103 -6.50 13.89 -21.60
CA THR A 103 -6.98 12.49 -21.47
C THR A 103 -7.43 12.16 -20.03
N MET A 104 -8.03 13.14 -19.34
CA MET A 104 -8.46 12.98 -17.95
C MET A 104 -9.48 11.84 -17.74
N ASP A 105 -10.27 11.50 -18.77
CA ASP A 105 -11.19 10.37 -18.66
C ASP A 105 -10.45 9.04 -18.45
N ARG A 106 -9.30 8.84 -19.14
CA ARG A 106 -8.44 7.65 -18.93
C ARG A 106 -7.83 7.60 -17.53
N PHE A 107 -7.44 8.76 -17.00
CA PHE A 107 -6.96 8.88 -15.63
C PHE A 107 -8.04 8.48 -14.62
N LYS A 108 -9.25 9.04 -14.77
CA LYS A 108 -10.40 8.70 -13.92
C LYS A 108 -10.77 7.23 -14.03
N ASP A 109 -10.80 6.68 -15.23
CA ASP A 109 -11.07 5.25 -15.46
C ASP A 109 -10.05 4.37 -14.76
N LYS A 110 -8.76 4.71 -14.83
CA LYS A 110 -7.69 3.98 -14.15
C LYS A 110 -7.90 3.95 -12.64
N TYR A 111 -8.05 5.12 -12.02
CA TYR A 111 -8.02 5.23 -10.55
C TYR A 111 -9.38 5.07 -9.88
N ARG A 112 -10.50 5.29 -10.59
CA ARG A 112 -11.85 5.25 -9.98
C ARG A 112 -12.62 3.97 -10.27
N LYS A 113 -12.16 3.10 -11.21
CA LYS A 113 -12.82 1.83 -11.56
C LYS A 113 -12.15 0.59 -10.97
N CYS A 114 -11.07 0.73 -10.21
CA CYS A 114 -10.44 -0.39 -9.52
C CYS A 114 -11.28 -0.84 -8.32
N ASP A 115 -11.13 -2.09 -7.90
CA ASP A 115 -11.73 -2.59 -6.67
C ASP A 115 -10.96 -2.19 -5.43
N VAL A 116 -9.65 -1.99 -5.59
CA VAL A 116 -8.73 -1.67 -4.50
C VAL A 116 -7.70 -0.64 -4.96
N LEU A 117 -7.62 0.48 -4.25
CA LEU A 117 -6.58 1.49 -4.44
C LEU A 117 -5.60 1.45 -3.25
N LEU A 118 -4.34 1.15 -3.55
CA LEU A 118 -3.22 1.21 -2.63
C LEU A 118 -2.36 2.41 -3.00
N ILE A 119 -2.25 3.38 -2.09
CA ILE A 119 -1.46 4.58 -2.34
C ILE A 119 -0.43 4.80 -1.24
N ASP A 120 0.83 4.84 -1.64
CA ASP A 120 1.98 4.94 -0.75
C ASP A 120 2.42 6.39 -0.56
N ASP A 121 2.87 6.69 0.67
CA ASP A 121 3.52 7.94 1.02
C ASP A 121 2.63 9.20 0.82
N ILE A 122 1.43 9.18 1.42
CA ILE A 122 0.42 10.25 1.35
C ILE A 122 0.98 11.64 1.74
N GLN A 123 2.01 11.71 2.57
CA GLN A 123 2.64 12.98 2.96
C GLN A 123 3.15 13.79 1.76
N PHE A 124 3.45 13.18 0.63
CA PHE A 124 3.87 13.89 -0.59
C PHE A 124 2.75 14.63 -1.33
N LEU A 125 1.49 14.49 -0.89
CA LEU A 125 0.39 15.37 -1.31
C LEU A 125 0.51 16.79 -0.72
N SER A 126 1.33 16.99 0.32
CA SER A 126 1.52 18.29 0.98
C SER A 126 1.75 19.41 -0.01
N ASN A 127 0.98 20.51 0.13
CA ASN A 127 1.08 21.72 -0.71
C ASN A 127 0.81 21.51 -2.22
N LYS A 128 0.21 20.37 -2.62
CA LYS A 128 -0.14 20.06 -4.03
C LYS A 128 -1.64 20.27 -4.27
N VAL A 129 -2.12 21.50 -4.17
CA VAL A 129 -3.56 21.84 -4.14
C VAL A 129 -4.37 21.14 -5.23
N GLN A 130 -3.98 21.25 -6.50
CA GLN A 130 -4.72 20.64 -7.62
C GLN A 130 -4.73 19.11 -7.54
N THR A 131 -3.62 18.50 -7.09
CA THR A 131 -3.53 17.05 -6.93
C THR A 131 -4.36 16.58 -5.72
N GLN A 132 -4.39 17.36 -4.64
CA GLN A 132 -5.25 17.07 -3.49
C GLN A 132 -6.73 17.12 -3.87
N GLU A 133 -7.13 18.07 -4.72
CA GLU A 133 -8.49 18.16 -5.23
C GLU A 133 -8.87 16.94 -6.06
N GLU A 134 -8.03 16.52 -7.03
CA GLU A 134 -8.28 15.34 -7.84
C GLU A 134 -8.25 14.05 -7.01
N PHE A 135 -7.34 13.98 -6.04
CA PHE A 135 -7.30 12.86 -5.11
C PHE A 135 -8.55 12.77 -4.25
N PHE A 136 -9.05 13.91 -3.76
CA PHE A 136 -10.32 13.95 -3.02
C PHE A 136 -11.48 13.39 -3.85
N HIS A 137 -11.63 13.80 -5.10
CA HIS A 137 -12.67 13.28 -6.00
C HIS A 137 -12.50 11.77 -6.29
N THR A 138 -11.26 11.31 -6.42
CA THR A 138 -10.98 9.88 -6.63
C THR A 138 -11.32 9.08 -5.37
N PHE A 139 -10.98 9.58 -4.19
CA PHE A 139 -11.30 8.99 -2.90
C PHE A 139 -12.82 8.86 -2.70
N GLU A 140 -13.57 9.95 -2.92
CA GLU A 140 -15.04 9.95 -2.79
C GLU A 140 -15.69 8.98 -3.78
N ALA A 141 -15.24 8.94 -5.04
CA ALA A 141 -15.77 8.04 -6.05
C ALA A 141 -15.61 6.56 -5.64
N LEU A 142 -14.41 6.17 -5.19
CA LEU A 142 -14.15 4.80 -4.75
C LEU A 142 -14.95 4.45 -3.50
N ARG A 143 -15.01 5.36 -2.54
CA ARG A 143 -15.72 5.13 -1.28
C ARG A 143 -17.22 4.97 -1.48
N ASN A 144 -17.83 5.78 -2.33
CA ASN A 144 -19.28 5.70 -2.63
C ASN A 144 -19.64 4.36 -3.30
N GLU A 145 -18.70 3.72 -3.98
CA GLU A 145 -18.86 2.39 -4.57
C GLU A 145 -18.36 1.26 -3.66
N HIS A 146 -18.08 1.54 -2.37
CA HIS A 146 -17.55 0.57 -1.40
C HIS A 146 -16.26 -0.11 -1.85
N LYS A 147 -15.46 0.57 -2.69
CA LYS A 147 -14.13 0.10 -3.10
C LYS A 147 -13.12 0.34 -1.98
N GLN A 148 -12.20 -0.61 -1.78
CA GLN A 148 -11.22 -0.50 -0.70
C GLN A 148 -10.13 0.52 -1.02
N ILE A 149 -9.81 1.36 -0.04
CA ILE A 149 -8.69 2.29 -0.09
C ILE A 149 -7.73 1.96 1.06
N ILE A 150 -6.44 1.82 0.76
CA ILE A 150 -5.38 1.66 1.75
C ILE A 150 -4.30 2.71 1.47
N MET A 151 -3.88 3.40 2.51
CA MET A 151 -2.91 4.49 2.42
C MET A 151 -1.78 4.29 3.43
N THR A 152 -0.57 4.72 3.08
CA THR A 152 0.55 4.79 4.02
C THR A 152 1.07 6.21 4.18
N ALA A 153 1.65 6.52 5.34
CA ALA A 153 2.31 7.79 5.62
C ALA A 153 3.42 7.66 6.67
N ASP A 154 4.22 8.70 6.80
CA ASP A 154 5.23 8.80 7.86
C ASP A 154 4.65 9.23 9.22
N LYS A 155 3.44 9.82 9.23
CA LYS A 155 2.75 10.36 10.42
C LYS A 155 1.22 10.31 10.27
N LYS A 156 0.52 10.61 11.37
CA LYS A 156 -0.96 10.67 11.40
C LYS A 156 -1.51 11.72 10.43
N PRO A 157 -2.74 11.54 9.89
CA PRO A 157 -3.35 12.49 8.96
C PRO A 157 -3.32 13.94 9.47
N LYS A 158 -3.68 14.17 10.72
CA LYS A 158 -3.68 15.52 11.34
C LYS A 158 -2.30 16.19 11.40
N GLN A 159 -1.23 15.40 11.43
CA GLN A 159 0.14 15.88 11.52
C GLN A 159 0.79 16.17 10.16
N ILE A 160 0.11 15.84 9.06
CA ILE A 160 0.61 16.13 7.71
C ILE A 160 0.37 17.62 7.41
N ALA A 161 1.44 18.41 7.48
CA ALA A 161 1.37 19.82 7.14
C ALA A 161 1.07 20.00 5.65
N GLY A 162 0.30 21.05 5.29
CA GLY A 162 -0.04 21.33 3.89
C GLY A 162 -1.02 20.35 3.24
N LEU A 163 -1.61 19.44 4.00
CA LEU A 163 -2.74 18.64 3.59
C LEU A 163 -4.05 19.35 3.98
N GLU A 164 -5.02 19.41 3.07
CA GLU A 164 -6.32 20.04 3.30
C GLU A 164 -7.12 19.30 4.39
N ASP A 165 -7.83 20.05 5.23
CA ASP A 165 -8.57 19.48 6.37
C ASP A 165 -9.69 18.52 5.95
N ARG A 166 -10.28 18.74 4.77
CA ARG A 166 -11.26 17.80 4.20
C ARG A 166 -10.63 16.42 3.93
N LEU A 167 -9.37 16.35 3.45
CA LEU A 167 -8.66 15.09 3.26
C LEU A 167 -8.26 14.45 4.59
N LYS A 168 -7.73 15.24 5.53
CA LYS A 168 -7.41 14.73 6.90
C LYS A 168 -8.61 14.07 7.54
N SER A 169 -9.77 14.73 7.47
CA SER A 169 -11.02 14.19 7.99
C SER A 169 -11.42 12.88 7.31
N ARG A 170 -11.30 12.80 5.99
CA ARG A 170 -11.63 11.58 5.22
C ARG A 170 -10.70 10.41 5.54
N PHE A 171 -9.41 10.68 5.73
CA PHE A 171 -8.43 9.64 6.08
C PHE A 171 -8.66 9.06 7.47
N GLU A 172 -9.24 9.82 8.39
CA GLU A 172 -9.59 9.37 9.73
C GLU A 172 -10.94 8.68 9.83
N TRP A 173 -11.76 8.67 8.78
CA TRP A 173 -13.08 8.03 8.82
C TRP A 173 -13.06 6.51 8.97
N GLY A 174 -12.02 5.87 8.44
CA GLY A 174 -11.81 4.43 8.56
C GLY A 174 -10.99 4.07 9.79
N LEU A 175 -9.96 3.27 9.59
CA LEU A 175 -9.05 2.88 10.64
C LEU A 175 -7.67 3.50 10.42
N VAL A 176 -7.14 4.16 11.45
CA VAL A 176 -5.77 4.67 11.49
C VAL A 176 -4.94 3.76 12.38
N ALA A 177 -4.00 3.03 11.79
CA ALA A 177 -3.15 2.06 12.47
C ALA A 177 -1.69 2.50 12.43
N ASP A 178 -1.00 2.42 13.57
CA ASP A 178 0.42 2.74 13.66
C ASP A 178 1.31 1.50 13.58
N ILE A 179 2.54 1.74 13.11
CA ILE A 179 3.63 0.79 13.20
C ILE A 179 4.77 1.48 13.91
N GLN A 180 5.16 0.93 15.07
CA GLN A 180 6.26 1.42 15.89
C GLN A 180 7.56 0.67 15.57
N PRO A 181 8.73 1.21 15.96
CA PRO A 181 9.99 0.47 15.87
C PRO A 181 9.90 -0.88 16.57
N PRO A 182 10.38 -1.96 15.95
CA PRO A 182 10.31 -3.29 16.51
C PRO A 182 11.21 -3.44 17.75
N GLU A 183 10.75 -4.20 18.73
CA GLU A 183 11.53 -4.66 19.87
C GLU A 183 12.59 -5.68 19.43
N LEU A 184 13.56 -5.97 20.31
CA LEU A 184 14.70 -6.82 19.99
C LEU A 184 14.29 -8.21 19.47
N GLU A 185 13.32 -8.85 20.10
CA GLU A 185 12.81 -10.16 19.69
C GLU A 185 12.21 -10.12 18.28
N THR A 186 11.45 -9.07 17.98
CA THR A 186 10.89 -8.87 16.65
C THR A 186 11.98 -8.58 15.61
N LYS A 187 13.03 -7.81 15.96
CA LYS A 187 14.19 -7.58 15.07
C LYS A 187 14.90 -8.91 14.74
N ILE A 188 15.13 -9.75 15.75
CA ILE A 188 15.74 -11.08 15.57
C ILE A 188 14.90 -11.91 14.61
N ALA A 189 13.57 -11.98 14.83
CA ALA A 189 12.67 -12.73 13.98
C ALA A 189 12.65 -12.20 12.53
N ILE A 190 12.71 -10.88 12.31
CA ILE A 190 12.79 -10.26 10.99
C ILE A 190 14.10 -10.66 10.29
N ILE A 191 15.24 -10.61 10.97
CA ILE A 191 16.54 -11.02 10.40
C ILE A 191 16.51 -12.49 10.03
N GLN A 192 16.02 -13.36 10.93
CA GLN A 192 15.86 -14.79 10.66
C GLN A 192 14.98 -15.03 9.42
N LYS A 193 13.85 -14.33 9.32
CA LYS A 193 12.94 -14.44 8.16
C LYS A 193 13.62 -13.99 6.86
N LYS A 194 14.40 -12.90 6.91
CA LYS A 194 15.18 -12.44 5.75
C LYS A 194 16.25 -13.48 5.35
N CYS A 195 16.94 -14.08 6.31
CA CYS A 195 17.91 -15.14 6.06
C CYS A 195 17.25 -16.36 5.40
N GLU A 196 16.09 -16.78 5.90
CA GLU A 196 15.30 -17.89 5.34
C GLU A 196 14.91 -17.62 3.88
N ILE A 197 14.32 -16.46 3.60
CA ILE A 197 13.89 -16.07 2.26
C ILE A 197 15.06 -16.04 1.27
N ASN A 198 16.22 -15.53 1.72
CA ASN A 198 17.42 -15.42 0.88
C ASN A 198 18.29 -16.68 0.92
N ARG A 199 17.89 -17.72 1.64
CA ARG A 199 18.64 -18.98 1.81
C ARG A 199 20.06 -18.76 2.33
N ILE A 200 20.22 -17.81 3.25
CA ILE A 200 21.49 -17.49 3.91
C ILE A 200 21.48 -18.15 5.28
N ASN A 201 22.50 -18.93 5.57
CA ASN A 201 22.69 -19.50 6.90
C ASN A 201 23.59 -18.59 7.74
N VAL A 202 23.06 -18.06 8.84
CA VAL A 202 23.77 -17.16 9.75
C VAL A 202 23.63 -17.71 11.17
N ASP A 203 24.73 -17.71 11.93
CA ASP A 203 24.74 -18.12 13.32
C ASP A 203 23.78 -17.27 14.18
N GLY A 204 23.10 -17.91 15.14
CA GLY A 204 22.12 -17.24 15.99
C GLY A 204 22.69 -16.11 16.85
N ASP A 205 23.95 -16.21 17.28
CA ASP A 205 24.59 -15.17 18.07
C ASP A 205 24.95 -13.96 17.19
N VAL A 206 25.30 -14.20 15.92
CA VAL A 206 25.52 -13.13 14.94
C VAL A 206 24.19 -12.40 14.66
N ILE A 207 23.06 -13.13 14.50
CA ILE A 207 21.74 -12.53 14.31
C ILE A 207 21.36 -11.65 15.50
N LYS A 208 21.57 -12.13 16.74
CA LYS A 208 21.31 -11.35 17.95
C LYS A 208 22.17 -10.08 17.99
N TYR A 209 23.45 -10.20 17.68
CA TYR A 209 24.36 -9.06 17.64
C TYR A 209 23.91 -8.01 16.62
N ILE A 210 23.59 -8.42 15.38
CA ILE A 210 23.05 -7.53 14.34
C ILE A 210 21.78 -6.83 14.84
N ALA A 211 20.84 -7.58 15.45
CA ALA A 211 19.60 -7.01 15.98
C ALA A 211 19.80 -5.95 17.06
N THR A 212 20.90 -5.99 17.82
CA THR A 212 21.23 -4.97 18.81
C THR A 212 21.81 -3.70 18.21
N ILE A 213 22.48 -3.81 17.05
CA ILE A 213 23.12 -2.65 16.38
C ILE A 213 22.12 -1.87 15.54
N ILE A 214 21.14 -2.56 14.93
CA ILE A 214 20.09 -1.92 14.12
C ILE A 214 19.18 -1.12 15.06
N GLU A 215 19.21 0.22 14.95
CA GLU A 215 18.45 1.08 15.86
C GLU A 215 16.94 1.06 15.57
N SER A 216 16.49 1.42 14.37
CA SER A 216 15.06 1.64 14.13
C SER A 216 14.53 1.20 12.76
N ASN A 217 15.39 0.81 11.83
CA ASN A 217 15.02 0.62 10.43
C ASN A 217 15.12 -0.85 10.00
N VAL A 218 13.99 -1.45 9.64
CA VAL A 218 13.92 -2.85 9.19
C VAL A 218 14.52 -3.07 7.78
N ARG A 219 14.79 -1.98 7.04
CA ARG A 219 15.46 -2.06 5.73
C ARG A 219 16.96 -2.33 5.85
N GLU A 220 17.58 -1.90 6.94
CA GLU A 220 19.01 -2.15 7.22
C GLU A 220 19.22 -3.65 7.48
#